data_09128d3f22d3a698dbbebc22a68a1434
#
_entry.id   09128d3f22d3a698dbbebc22a68a1434
#
_cell.length_a   1.000
_cell.length_b   1.000
_cell.length_c   1.000
_cell.angle_alpha   90.00
_cell.angle_beta   90.00
_cell.angle_gamma   90.00
#
_symmetry.space_group_name_H-M   'P 1'
#
loop_
_entity.id
_entity.type
_entity.pdbx_description
1 polymer ?
#
loop_
_entity_poly.entity_id
_entity_poly.type
_entity_poly.pdbx_seq_one_letter_code
_entity_poly.pdbx_strand_id
1 'polypeptide(L)'
;MLGGASLEYSVRVYMAVLTRSVLIAALALGVGACKTASGGSSTGTRILQPGAPGQDTKTINTAQATDLSKVGHTPADVKFMQGMIGHHAQAVEMVELLYKNSTNPDMKRLGLRIQVSQDDEMNMMRTWLKERGQQIPGPHAHHEPGGFMPGMLTAEEMAALAAAKGKEFDRLFLMGMIKHHGGAITMVEELFKSPGAGQEGGIFAFASDVDADQRMEIDRMGAMLKEIMK
;
A
#
# COMPACT_ATOMS: atom_id res chain seq x y z
N MET A 1 46.92 -19.30 -13.90
CA MET A 1 47.43 -17.98 -13.49
C MET A 1 46.46 -16.92 -13.96
N LEU A 2 45.45 -16.57 -13.16
CA LEU A 2 44.57 -15.41 -13.33
C LEU A 2 43.93 -15.15 -11.96
N GLY A 3 44.58 -14.33 -11.14
CA GLY A 3 44.08 -13.93 -9.83
C GLY A 3 44.96 -12.82 -9.27
N GLY A 4 44.71 -11.58 -9.68
CA GLY A 4 45.52 -10.47 -9.19
C GLY A 4 44.93 -9.07 -9.37
N ALA A 5 43.79 -8.93 -10.03
CA ALA A 5 43.28 -7.59 -10.39
C ALA A 5 42.08 -7.09 -9.53
N SER A 6 41.53 -7.91 -8.64
CA SER A 6 40.31 -7.55 -7.90
C SER A 6 40.56 -6.96 -6.51
N LEU A 7 41.76 -7.10 -5.94
CA LEU A 7 42.07 -6.58 -4.61
C LEU A 7 42.60 -5.14 -4.59
N GLU A 8 43.22 -4.68 -5.66
CA GLU A 8 43.76 -3.31 -5.70
C GLU A 8 42.73 -2.19 -5.89
N TYR A 9 41.56 -2.51 -6.43
CA TYR A 9 40.53 -1.50 -6.63
C TYR A 9 39.77 -1.12 -5.33
N SER A 10 39.66 -2.06 -4.40
CA SER A 10 39.01 -1.81 -3.10
C SER A 10 39.83 -0.96 -2.15
N VAL A 11 41.16 -1.03 -2.20
CA VAL A 11 42.04 -0.30 -1.27
C VAL A 11 42.20 1.18 -1.66
N ARG A 12 42.08 1.51 -2.94
CA ARG A 12 42.17 2.91 -3.41
C ARG A 12 40.91 3.76 -3.12
N VAL A 13 39.76 3.16 -2.99
CA VAL A 13 38.52 3.89 -2.65
C VAL A 13 38.46 4.22 -1.16
N TYR A 14 39.04 3.39 -0.28
CA TYR A 14 39.06 3.64 1.16
C TYR A 14 40.06 4.70 1.61
N MET A 15 41.13 4.94 0.87
CA MET A 15 42.15 5.94 1.23
C MET A 15 41.80 7.37 0.78
N ALA A 16 40.84 7.55 -0.10
CA ALA A 16 40.44 8.89 -0.59
C ALA A 16 39.43 9.60 0.33
N VAL A 17 38.85 8.92 1.31
CA VAL A 17 37.85 9.48 2.23
C VAL A 17 38.47 10.01 3.54
N LEU A 18 39.72 9.68 3.88
CA LEU A 18 40.36 9.99 5.16
C LEU A 18 41.24 11.25 5.20
N THR A 19 41.34 12.03 4.10
CA THR A 19 42.23 13.23 4.07
C THR A 19 41.51 14.58 3.90
N ARG A 20 40.25 14.70 4.26
CA ARG A 20 39.50 15.99 4.23
C ARG A 20 38.92 16.43 5.58
N SER A 21 39.49 16.06 6.68
CA SER A 21 39.03 16.50 8.00
C SER A 21 40.18 16.95 8.89
N VAL A 22 40.92 18.00 8.53
CA VAL A 22 41.67 18.86 9.46
C VAL A 22 41.94 20.17 8.75
N LEU A 23 41.19 21.21 9.07
CA LEU A 23 41.61 22.62 9.15
C LEU A 23 40.34 23.52 9.20
N ILE A 24 39.79 23.74 10.38
CA ILE A 24 39.23 25.06 10.78
C ILE A 24 39.53 25.20 12.26
N ALA A 25 40.64 25.88 12.56
CA ALA A 25 40.97 26.33 13.89
C ALA A 25 40.51 27.81 14.05
N ALA A 26 39.84 28.08 15.14
CA ALA A 26 39.88 29.29 15.94
C ALA A 26 39.69 30.65 15.24
N LEU A 27 38.50 31.25 15.40
CA LEU A 27 38.39 32.68 15.62
C LEU A 27 37.38 32.94 16.76
N ALA A 28 37.89 33.03 17.97
CA ALA A 28 37.18 33.55 19.13
C ALA A 28 37.19 35.06 19.07
N LEU A 29 36.05 35.70 18.87
CA LEU A 29 35.82 37.10 19.14
C LEU A 29 34.56 37.25 19.96
N GLY A 30 34.74 37.73 21.17
CA GLY A 30 33.70 37.93 22.15
C GLY A 30 32.63 38.90 21.69
N VAL A 31 31.39 38.55 21.92
CA VAL A 31 30.26 39.44 21.90
C VAL A 31 29.49 39.29 23.21
N GLY A 32 29.28 40.39 23.85
CA GLY A 32 28.78 40.57 25.20
C GLY A 32 27.50 39.78 25.52
N ALA A 33 27.48 39.32 26.75
CA ALA A 33 26.34 38.70 27.37
C ALA A 33 25.20 39.74 27.56
N CYS A 34 24.26 39.76 26.60
CA CYS A 34 22.92 40.23 26.92
C CYS A 34 22.22 39.08 27.67
N LYS A 35 22.10 39.21 28.98
CA LYS A 35 21.16 38.41 29.76
C LYS A 35 19.74 38.83 29.35
N THR A 36 19.19 38.18 28.33
CA THR A 36 17.76 38.15 28.16
C THR A 36 17.22 37.20 29.22
N ALA A 37 16.44 37.71 30.16
CA ALA A 37 15.66 36.93 31.08
C ALA A 37 14.74 36.05 30.25
N SER A 38 15.06 34.74 30.14
CA SER A 38 14.18 33.77 29.58
C SER A 38 13.05 33.45 30.57
N GLY A 39 12.06 34.33 30.62
CA GLY A 39 10.72 33.99 31.05
C GLY A 39 10.13 33.11 29.97
N GLY A 40 10.50 31.83 29.96
CA GLY A 40 9.96 30.84 29.04
C GLY A 40 8.52 30.50 29.39
N SER A 41 7.57 31.36 29.03
CA SER A 41 6.21 30.92 28.73
C SER A 41 6.32 30.15 27.44
N SER A 42 6.38 28.83 27.53
CA SER A 42 6.12 27.96 26.38
C SER A 42 4.64 28.14 26.00
N THR A 43 4.37 29.15 25.18
CA THR A 43 3.12 29.25 24.43
C THR A 43 3.11 28.14 23.39
N GLY A 44 3.09 26.90 23.86
CA GLY A 44 2.79 25.76 23.02
C GLY A 44 1.47 26.05 22.32
N THR A 45 1.42 25.90 21.01
CA THR A 45 0.20 26.05 20.22
C THR A 45 -0.93 25.27 20.92
N ARG A 46 -1.94 26.00 21.39
CA ARG A 46 -3.13 25.37 22.01
C ARG A 46 -3.97 24.80 20.89
N ILE A 47 -4.05 23.47 20.85
CA ILE A 47 -4.87 22.73 19.87
C ILE A 47 -6.23 22.49 20.55
N LEU A 48 -7.30 22.96 19.90
CA LEU A 48 -8.66 22.70 20.36
C LEU A 48 -9.19 21.46 19.62
N GLN A 49 -9.49 20.42 20.38
CA GLN A 49 -10.18 19.23 19.87
C GLN A 49 -11.67 19.39 20.12
N PRO A 50 -12.50 19.58 19.08
CA PRO A 50 -13.95 19.65 19.24
C PRO A 50 -14.47 18.33 19.86
N GLY A 51 -15.39 18.43 20.80
CA GLY A 51 -16.12 17.27 21.31
C GLY A 51 -17.15 16.76 20.31
N ALA A 52 -17.60 15.53 20.50
CA ALA A 52 -18.78 15.02 19.81
C ALA A 52 -20.01 15.87 20.16
N PRO A 53 -21.12 15.82 19.37
CA PRO A 53 -22.35 16.54 19.70
C PRO A 53 -22.77 16.28 21.17
N GLY A 54 -22.84 17.36 21.95
CA GLY A 54 -23.15 17.29 23.40
C GLY A 54 -21.94 17.09 24.32
N GLN A 55 -20.73 17.06 23.79
CA GLN A 55 -19.47 17.00 24.56
C GLN A 55 -18.69 18.30 24.48
N ASP A 56 -18.01 18.65 25.57
CA ASP A 56 -17.19 19.86 25.63
C ASP A 56 -15.94 19.75 24.75
N THR A 57 -15.53 20.90 24.20
CA THR A 57 -14.25 21.05 23.50
C THR A 57 -13.10 20.88 24.50
N LYS A 58 -12.09 20.08 24.16
CA LYS A 58 -10.89 19.85 24.96
C LYS A 58 -9.69 20.63 24.37
N THR A 59 -8.88 21.21 25.27
CA THR A 59 -7.56 21.73 24.89
C THR A 59 -6.55 20.59 25.03
N ILE A 60 -5.83 20.27 23.94
CA ILE A 60 -4.79 19.25 23.91
C ILE A 60 -3.44 19.88 23.51
N ASN A 61 -2.35 19.24 23.90
CA ASN A 61 -1.00 19.62 23.44
C ASN A 61 -0.62 18.86 22.15
N THR A 62 0.49 19.24 21.53
CA THR A 62 0.98 18.60 20.28
C THR A 62 1.20 17.10 20.45
N ALA A 63 1.76 16.64 21.58
CA ALA A 63 1.98 15.22 21.83
C ALA A 63 0.66 14.45 21.89
N GLN A 64 -0.37 15.03 22.53
CA GLN A 64 -1.71 14.43 22.58
C GLN A 64 -2.41 14.46 21.21
N ALA A 65 -2.14 15.48 20.39
CA ALA A 65 -2.70 15.59 19.04
C ALA A 65 -2.10 14.58 18.06
N THR A 66 -0.87 14.14 18.30
CA THR A 66 -0.15 13.15 17.48
C THR A 66 -0.16 11.74 18.07
N ASP A 67 -0.76 11.55 19.27
CA ASP A 67 -0.89 10.24 19.89
C ASP A 67 -2.02 9.45 19.24
N LEU A 68 -1.67 8.62 18.30
CA LEU A 68 -2.59 7.68 17.61
C LEU A 68 -2.76 6.35 18.34
N SER A 69 -2.12 6.14 19.49
CA SER A 69 -2.17 4.88 20.25
C SER A 69 -3.59 4.48 20.71
N LYS A 70 -4.51 5.45 20.76
CA LYS A 70 -5.92 5.25 21.11
C LYS A 70 -6.86 5.11 19.93
N VAL A 71 -6.35 5.25 18.70
CA VAL A 71 -7.15 5.04 17.49
C VAL A 71 -7.19 3.55 17.22
N GLY A 72 -8.29 2.93 17.64
CA GLY A 72 -8.55 1.51 17.39
C GLY A 72 -9.16 1.28 16.00
N HIS A 73 -9.20 0.02 15.60
CA HIS A 73 -9.92 -0.41 14.39
C HIS A 73 -11.45 -0.45 14.64
N THR A 74 -12.20 -0.30 13.58
CA THR A 74 -13.68 -0.37 13.56
C THR A 74 -14.18 -1.67 12.91
N PRO A 75 -15.47 -2.04 13.08
CA PRO A 75 -16.05 -3.15 12.32
C PRO A 75 -15.96 -2.96 10.79
N ALA A 76 -15.96 -1.72 10.30
CA ALA A 76 -15.81 -1.43 8.88
C ALA A 76 -14.39 -1.75 8.39
N ASP A 77 -13.37 -1.50 9.20
CA ASP A 77 -11.99 -1.90 8.92
C ASP A 77 -11.85 -3.42 8.81
N VAL A 78 -12.46 -4.15 9.74
CA VAL A 78 -12.46 -5.62 9.72
C VAL A 78 -13.14 -6.14 8.46
N LYS A 79 -14.32 -5.59 8.11
CA LYS A 79 -15.05 -5.96 6.90
C LYS A 79 -14.25 -5.69 5.63
N PHE A 80 -13.56 -4.55 5.59
CA PHE A 80 -12.69 -4.19 4.46
C PHE A 80 -11.56 -5.20 4.30
N MET A 81 -10.81 -5.51 5.36
CA MET A 81 -9.71 -6.48 5.32
C MET A 81 -10.18 -7.88 4.93
N GLN A 82 -11.31 -8.32 5.47
CA GLN A 82 -11.89 -9.62 5.12
C GLN A 82 -12.35 -9.67 3.66
N GLY A 83 -13.03 -8.62 3.21
CA GLY A 83 -13.50 -8.54 1.83
C GLY A 83 -12.34 -8.46 0.83
N MET A 84 -11.32 -7.64 1.11
CA MET A 84 -10.18 -7.46 0.21
C MET A 84 -9.36 -8.75 0.06
N ILE A 85 -9.27 -9.63 1.08
CA ILE A 85 -8.67 -10.96 0.93
C ILE A 85 -9.40 -11.78 -0.15
N GLY A 86 -10.73 -11.81 -0.11
CA GLY A 86 -11.51 -12.54 -1.12
C GLY A 86 -11.41 -11.90 -2.50
N HIS A 87 -11.38 -10.57 -2.55
CA HIS A 87 -11.21 -9.82 -3.79
C HIS A 87 -9.86 -10.16 -4.44
N HIS A 88 -8.75 -10.09 -3.71
CA HIS A 88 -7.40 -10.42 -4.19
C HIS A 88 -7.27 -11.88 -4.62
N ALA A 89 -7.94 -12.80 -3.92
CA ALA A 89 -7.94 -14.21 -4.31
C ALA A 89 -8.46 -14.43 -5.73
N GLN A 90 -9.49 -13.70 -6.17
CA GLN A 90 -9.95 -13.78 -7.56
C GLN A 90 -8.90 -13.26 -8.56
N ALA A 91 -8.16 -12.20 -8.23
CA ALA A 91 -7.08 -11.72 -9.10
C ALA A 91 -6.00 -12.79 -9.29
N VAL A 92 -5.63 -13.52 -8.23
CA VAL A 92 -4.68 -14.63 -8.32
C VAL A 92 -5.23 -15.75 -9.20
N GLU A 93 -6.51 -16.12 -9.09
CA GLU A 93 -7.15 -17.08 -9.99
C GLU A 93 -7.08 -16.64 -11.46
N MET A 94 -7.33 -15.37 -11.74
CA MET A 94 -7.18 -14.82 -13.09
C MET A 94 -5.74 -14.94 -13.60
N VAL A 95 -4.74 -14.68 -12.74
CA VAL A 95 -3.32 -14.85 -13.10
C VAL A 95 -2.96 -16.30 -13.36
N GLU A 96 -3.51 -17.26 -12.62
CA GLU A 96 -3.33 -18.68 -12.92
C GLU A 96 -3.85 -19.06 -14.33
N LEU A 97 -4.99 -18.50 -14.73
CA LEU A 97 -5.51 -18.66 -16.09
C LEU A 97 -4.58 -18.03 -17.14
N LEU A 98 -3.96 -16.88 -16.80
CA LEU A 98 -3.00 -16.20 -17.68
C LEU A 98 -1.80 -17.10 -17.99
N TYR A 99 -1.22 -17.75 -17.00
CA TYR A 99 -0.08 -18.65 -17.23
C TYR A 99 -0.42 -19.83 -18.14
N LYS A 100 -1.68 -20.30 -18.09
CA LYS A 100 -2.17 -21.42 -18.91
C LYS A 100 -2.56 -21.01 -20.33
N ASN A 101 -3.06 -19.78 -20.50
CA ASN A 101 -3.78 -19.36 -21.70
C ASN A 101 -3.06 -18.31 -22.55
N SER A 102 -2.11 -17.57 -21.98
CA SER A 102 -1.31 -16.58 -22.70
C SER A 102 0.08 -17.12 -23.03
N THR A 103 0.55 -16.81 -24.26
CA THR A 103 1.95 -17.04 -24.67
C THR A 103 2.76 -15.73 -24.69
N ASN A 104 2.12 -14.60 -24.45
CA ASN A 104 2.73 -13.29 -24.48
C ASN A 104 3.67 -13.07 -23.27
N PRO A 105 4.98 -12.82 -23.47
CA PRO A 105 5.92 -12.68 -22.36
C PRO A 105 5.65 -11.40 -21.52
N ASP A 106 5.09 -10.35 -22.11
CA ASP A 106 4.76 -9.12 -21.39
C ASP A 106 3.58 -9.35 -20.45
N MET A 107 2.58 -10.11 -20.90
CA MET A 107 1.46 -10.53 -20.08
C MET A 107 1.92 -11.40 -18.90
N LYS A 108 2.85 -12.32 -19.13
CA LYS A 108 3.41 -13.17 -18.04
C LYS A 108 4.20 -12.35 -17.02
N ARG A 109 4.92 -11.31 -17.45
CA ARG A 109 5.60 -10.39 -16.52
C ARG A 109 4.61 -9.55 -15.71
N LEU A 110 3.53 -9.09 -16.35
CA LEU A 110 2.43 -8.41 -15.66
C LEU A 110 1.80 -9.34 -14.62
N GLY A 111 1.43 -10.57 -15.01
CA GLY A 111 0.82 -11.55 -14.11
C GLY A 111 1.68 -11.86 -12.90
N LEU A 112 3.00 -12.02 -13.08
CA LEU A 112 3.92 -12.25 -11.96
C LEU A 112 3.92 -11.07 -10.97
N ARG A 113 3.91 -9.83 -11.45
CA ARG A 113 3.84 -8.65 -10.57
C ARG A 113 2.54 -8.62 -9.78
N ILE A 114 1.41 -8.79 -10.47
CA ILE A 114 0.10 -8.82 -9.82
C ILE A 114 0.07 -9.93 -8.77
N GLN A 115 0.51 -11.13 -9.09
CA GLN A 115 0.50 -12.25 -8.15
C GLN A 115 1.32 -11.95 -6.89
N VAL A 116 2.56 -11.46 -7.05
CA VAL A 116 3.44 -11.17 -5.90
C VAL A 116 2.83 -10.08 -5.02
N SER A 117 2.35 -8.98 -5.61
CA SER A 117 1.70 -7.89 -4.86
C SER A 117 0.46 -8.40 -4.11
N GLN A 118 -0.45 -9.10 -4.81
CA GLN A 118 -1.69 -9.59 -4.22
C GLN A 118 -1.46 -10.63 -3.11
N ASP A 119 -0.46 -11.51 -3.26
CA ASP A 119 -0.10 -12.49 -2.23
C ASP A 119 0.47 -11.80 -0.98
N ASP A 120 1.34 -10.81 -1.14
CA ASP A 120 1.91 -10.04 -0.04
C ASP A 120 0.84 -9.22 0.69
N GLU A 121 -0.05 -8.55 -0.03
CA GLU A 121 -1.17 -7.80 0.53
C GLU A 121 -2.14 -8.71 1.28
N MET A 122 -2.47 -9.90 0.74
CA MET A 122 -3.28 -10.88 1.46
C MET A 122 -2.61 -11.37 2.74
N ASN A 123 -1.29 -11.54 2.76
CA ASN A 123 -0.57 -11.93 3.97
C ASN A 123 -0.57 -10.81 5.02
N MET A 124 -0.44 -9.54 4.60
CA MET A 124 -0.57 -8.38 5.50
C MET A 124 -1.97 -8.32 6.12
N MET A 125 -3.03 -8.48 5.32
CA MET A 125 -4.42 -8.48 5.80
C MET A 125 -4.70 -9.63 6.78
N ARG A 126 -4.23 -10.84 6.48
CA ARG A 126 -4.36 -12.00 7.39
C ARG A 126 -3.64 -11.76 8.71
N THR A 127 -2.45 -11.18 8.68
CA THR A 127 -1.67 -10.82 9.87
C THR A 127 -2.41 -9.78 10.69
N TRP A 128 -2.90 -8.71 10.06
CA TRP A 128 -3.66 -7.66 10.71
C TRP A 128 -4.92 -8.19 11.42
N LEU A 129 -5.69 -9.06 10.75
CA LEU A 129 -6.88 -9.70 11.32
C LEU A 129 -6.53 -10.61 12.50
N LYS A 130 -5.48 -11.43 12.36
CA LYS A 130 -5.02 -12.36 13.39
C LYS A 130 -4.59 -11.63 14.67
N GLU A 131 -3.82 -10.56 14.55
CA GLU A 131 -3.36 -9.75 15.68
C GLU A 131 -4.51 -9.13 16.47
N ARG A 132 -5.65 -8.92 15.82
CA ARG A 132 -6.86 -8.34 16.42
C ARG A 132 -7.92 -9.38 16.78
N GLY A 133 -7.57 -10.67 16.75
CA GLY A 133 -8.49 -11.77 17.07
C GLY A 133 -9.69 -11.86 16.13
N GLN A 134 -9.59 -11.31 14.92
CA GLN A 134 -10.66 -11.32 13.94
C GLN A 134 -10.63 -12.59 13.06
N GLN A 135 -11.79 -12.99 12.57
CA GLN A 135 -11.91 -14.14 11.68
C GLN A 135 -11.18 -13.87 10.35
N ILE A 136 -10.37 -14.85 9.92
CA ILE A 136 -9.71 -14.83 8.61
C ILE A 136 -10.58 -15.61 7.64
N PRO A 137 -10.99 -15.01 6.49
CA PRO A 137 -11.74 -15.72 5.45
C PRO A 137 -10.96 -16.90 4.88
N GLY A 138 -11.68 -17.96 4.51
CA GLY A 138 -11.09 -19.07 3.77
C GLY A 138 -10.64 -18.67 2.36
N PRO A 139 -9.80 -19.48 1.70
CA PRO A 139 -9.24 -19.15 0.39
C PRO A 139 -10.29 -18.98 -0.71
N HIS A 140 -11.47 -19.56 -0.55
CA HIS A 140 -12.58 -19.51 -1.52
C HIS A 140 -13.80 -18.75 -1.01
N ALA A 141 -13.64 -17.90 0.01
CA ALA A 141 -14.75 -17.14 0.60
C ALA A 141 -15.46 -16.21 -0.42
N HIS A 142 -14.79 -15.82 -1.49
CA HIS A 142 -15.36 -15.01 -2.56
C HIS A 142 -16.34 -15.78 -3.47
N HIS A 143 -16.36 -17.11 -3.43
CA HIS A 143 -17.35 -17.94 -4.12
C HIS A 143 -18.64 -18.18 -3.29
N GLU A 144 -18.62 -17.80 -1.99
CA GLU A 144 -19.78 -17.96 -1.13
C GLU A 144 -20.85 -16.88 -1.38
N PRO A 145 -22.13 -17.15 -1.06
CA PRO A 145 -23.18 -16.14 -1.14
C PRO A 145 -22.81 -14.88 -0.34
N GLY A 146 -22.83 -13.72 -0.98
CA GLY A 146 -22.40 -12.44 -0.37
C GLY A 146 -20.91 -12.14 -0.47
N GLY A 147 -20.09 -13.04 -1.01
CA GLY A 147 -18.67 -12.82 -1.25
C GLY A 147 -18.36 -12.00 -2.51
N PHE A 148 -19.37 -11.64 -3.30
CA PHE A 148 -19.18 -10.84 -4.52
C PHE A 148 -19.03 -9.35 -4.18
N MET A 149 -17.93 -8.76 -4.58
CA MET A 149 -17.56 -7.39 -4.25
C MET A 149 -17.42 -6.52 -5.50
N PRO A 150 -17.38 -5.18 -5.37
CA PRO A 150 -17.22 -4.28 -6.50
C PRO A 150 -16.09 -4.70 -7.44
N GLY A 151 -16.32 -4.65 -8.74
CA GLY A 151 -15.32 -4.94 -9.77
C GLY A 151 -14.98 -6.41 -10.00
N MET A 152 -15.38 -7.33 -9.14
CA MET A 152 -15.15 -8.76 -9.36
C MET A 152 -15.76 -9.24 -10.68
N LEU A 153 -15.14 -10.25 -11.27
CA LEU A 153 -15.69 -10.93 -12.43
C LEU A 153 -16.79 -11.90 -11.98
N THR A 154 -17.89 -11.92 -12.72
CA THR A 154 -18.95 -12.92 -12.51
C THR A 154 -18.46 -14.32 -12.89
N ALA A 155 -19.20 -15.34 -12.51
CA ALA A 155 -18.91 -16.72 -12.91
C ALA A 155 -18.87 -16.89 -14.45
N GLU A 156 -19.76 -16.20 -15.16
CA GLU A 156 -19.82 -16.19 -16.63
C GLU A 156 -18.59 -15.49 -17.24
N GLU A 157 -18.16 -14.34 -16.68
CA GLU A 157 -16.95 -13.64 -17.11
C GLU A 157 -15.68 -14.48 -16.85
N MET A 158 -15.59 -15.13 -15.69
CA MET A 158 -14.48 -16.06 -15.38
C MET A 158 -14.47 -17.26 -16.33
N ALA A 159 -15.63 -17.84 -16.64
CA ALA A 159 -15.75 -18.93 -17.60
C ALA A 159 -15.34 -18.51 -19.02
N ALA A 160 -15.74 -17.31 -19.45
CA ALA A 160 -15.34 -16.74 -20.74
C ALA A 160 -13.82 -16.53 -20.80
N LEU A 161 -13.24 -15.98 -19.72
CA LEU A 161 -11.78 -15.82 -19.59
C LEU A 161 -11.06 -17.15 -19.65
N ALA A 162 -11.54 -18.18 -18.94
CA ALA A 162 -10.93 -19.52 -18.92
C ALA A 162 -10.96 -20.21 -20.29
N ALA A 163 -12.01 -19.98 -21.09
CA ALA A 163 -12.18 -20.56 -22.42
C ALA A 163 -11.30 -19.88 -23.49
N ALA A 164 -10.99 -18.60 -23.32
CA ALA A 164 -10.21 -17.82 -24.28
C ALA A 164 -8.74 -18.25 -24.32
N LYS A 165 -8.05 -17.99 -25.44
CA LYS A 165 -6.63 -18.28 -25.65
C LYS A 165 -5.93 -17.17 -26.42
N GLY A 166 -4.60 -17.05 -26.22
CA GLY A 166 -3.75 -16.15 -26.99
C GLY A 166 -4.21 -14.69 -26.88
N LYS A 167 -4.25 -13.98 -28.01
CA LYS A 167 -4.57 -12.53 -28.06
C LYS A 167 -5.95 -12.20 -27.47
N GLU A 168 -6.94 -13.07 -27.68
CA GLU A 168 -8.29 -12.86 -27.11
C GLU A 168 -8.29 -13.05 -25.58
N PHE A 169 -7.55 -14.03 -25.08
CA PHE A 169 -7.33 -14.17 -23.64
C PHE A 169 -6.69 -12.92 -23.06
N ASP A 170 -5.60 -12.44 -23.68
CA ASP A 170 -4.87 -11.26 -23.21
C ASP A 170 -5.78 -10.03 -23.13
N ARG A 171 -6.64 -9.84 -24.14
CA ARG A 171 -7.61 -8.76 -24.16
C ARG A 171 -8.65 -8.87 -23.02
N LEU A 172 -9.24 -10.04 -22.84
CA LEU A 172 -10.24 -10.26 -21.79
C LEU A 172 -9.63 -10.16 -20.40
N PHE A 173 -8.41 -10.68 -20.22
CA PHE A 173 -7.66 -10.57 -18.96
C PHE A 173 -7.43 -9.09 -18.58
N LEU A 174 -6.91 -8.27 -19.51
CA LEU A 174 -6.63 -6.86 -19.24
C LEU A 174 -7.92 -6.09 -18.92
N MET A 175 -8.99 -6.30 -19.68
CA MET A 175 -10.27 -5.66 -19.41
C MET A 175 -10.85 -6.09 -18.06
N GLY A 176 -10.82 -7.39 -17.76
CA GLY A 176 -11.31 -7.94 -16.50
C GLY A 176 -10.51 -7.46 -15.31
N MET A 177 -9.17 -7.44 -15.41
CA MET A 177 -8.30 -7.00 -14.32
C MET A 177 -8.38 -5.48 -14.08
N ILE A 178 -8.55 -4.67 -15.13
CA ILE A 178 -8.83 -3.23 -14.98
C ILE A 178 -10.16 -3.00 -14.23
N LYS A 179 -11.22 -3.73 -14.59
CA LYS A 179 -12.50 -3.70 -13.88
C LYS A 179 -12.33 -4.10 -12.41
N HIS A 180 -11.60 -5.18 -12.17
CA HIS A 180 -11.33 -5.72 -10.84
C HIS A 180 -10.58 -4.72 -9.96
N HIS A 181 -9.50 -4.13 -10.46
CA HIS A 181 -8.73 -3.10 -9.75
C HIS A 181 -9.57 -1.85 -9.45
N GLY A 182 -10.41 -1.43 -10.38
CA GLY A 182 -11.39 -0.35 -10.14
C GLY A 182 -12.34 -0.66 -8.98
N GLY A 183 -12.69 -1.93 -8.81
CA GLY A 183 -13.47 -2.40 -7.66
C GLY A 183 -12.75 -2.28 -6.34
N ALA A 184 -11.46 -2.62 -6.29
CA ALA A 184 -10.63 -2.44 -5.09
C ALA A 184 -10.56 -0.96 -4.67
N ILE A 185 -10.37 -0.04 -5.63
CA ILE A 185 -10.42 1.41 -5.38
C ILE A 185 -11.77 1.82 -4.79
N THR A 186 -12.87 1.31 -5.33
CA THR A 186 -14.21 1.56 -4.77
C THR A 186 -14.31 1.09 -3.32
N MET A 187 -13.78 -0.09 -2.99
CA MET A 187 -13.78 -0.61 -1.62
C MET A 187 -12.96 0.27 -0.68
N VAL A 188 -11.82 0.81 -1.12
CA VAL A 188 -11.02 1.79 -0.34
C VAL A 188 -11.81 3.07 -0.11
N GLU A 189 -12.47 3.60 -1.13
CA GLU A 189 -13.32 4.79 -1.00
C GLU A 189 -14.48 4.58 -0.02
N GLU A 190 -15.11 3.41 -0.04
CA GLU A 190 -16.18 3.04 0.90
C GLU A 190 -15.67 2.93 2.33
N LEU A 191 -14.45 2.38 2.53
CA LEU A 191 -13.79 2.35 3.82
C LEU A 191 -13.63 3.77 4.38
N PHE A 192 -13.01 4.67 3.63
CA PHE A 192 -12.76 6.04 4.10
C PHE A 192 -14.02 6.90 4.24
N LYS A 193 -15.12 6.54 3.58
CA LYS A 193 -16.45 7.16 3.79
C LYS A 193 -17.15 6.65 5.05
N SER A 194 -16.72 5.50 5.59
CA SER A 194 -17.32 4.90 6.79
C SER A 194 -16.89 5.66 8.05
N PRO A 195 -17.82 6.09 8.93
CA PRO A 195 -17.48 6.90 10.10
C PRO A 195 -16.45 6.21 10.99
N GLY A 196 -15.30 6.85 11.22
CA GLY A 196 -14.22 6.37 12.08
C GLY A 196 -13.36 5.25 11.51
N ALA A 197 -13.69 4.72 10.33
CA ALA A 197 -12.87 3.71 9.67
C ALA A 197 -11.65 4.32 8.96
N GLY A 198 -10.65 3.48 8.69
CA GLY A 198 -9.43 3.89 7.99
C GLY A 198 -8.54 4.83 8.80
N GLN A 199 -8.73 4.98 10.12
CA GLN A 199 -7.97 5.93 10.94
C GLN A 199 -6.85 5.27 11.74
N GLU A 200 -6.92 3.99 12.02
CA GLU A 200 -5.82 3.23 12.63
C GLU A 200 -4.66 3.17 11.64
N GLY A 201 -3.41 3.45 12.12
CA GLY A 201 -2.27 3.68 11.25
C GLY A 201 -1.97 2.55 10.27
N GLY A 202 -2.15 1.30 10.69
CA GLY A 202 -1.90 0.14 9.83
C GLY A 202 -2.91 0.03 8.69
N ILE A 203 -4.21 0.26 8.98
CA ILE A 203 -5.25 0.20 7.95
C ILE A 203 -5.19 1.41 7.01
N PHE A 204 -4.87 2.60 7.55
CA PHE A 204 -4.71 3.80 6.73
C PHE A 204 -3.59 3.63 5.70
N ALA A 205 -2.41 3.16 6.16
CA ALA A 205 -1.27 2.91 5.29
C ALA A 205 -1.62 1.86 4.22
N PHE A 206 -2.14 0.71 4.64
CA PHE A 206 -2.52 -0.38 3.74
C PHE A 206 -3.53 0.06 2.67
N ALA A 207 -4.63 0.70 3.07
CA ALA A 207 -5.66 1.14 2.13
C ALA A 207 -5.14 2.22 1.17
N SER A 208 -4.26 3.11 1.63
CA SER A 208 -3.63 4.13 0.79
C SER A 208 -2.67 3.52 -0.24
N ASP A 209 -1.89 2.50 0.17
CA ASP A 209 -0.98 1.79 -0.72
C ASP A 209 -1.77 1.01 -1.79
N VAL A 210 -2.84 0.29 -1.39
CA VAL A 210 -3.74 -0.39 -2.34
C VAL A 210 -4.33 0.60 -3.35
N ASP A 211 -4.84 1.77 -2.94
CA ASP A 211 -5.37 2.77 -3.87
C ASP A 211 -4.32 3.23 -4.89
N ALA A 212 -3.10 3.52 -4.43
CA ALA A 212 -2.02 4.00 -5.30
C ALA A 212 -1.56 2.92 -6.28
N ASP A 213 -1.33 1.70 -5.80
CA ASP A 213 -0.81 0.59 -6.61
C ASP A 213 -1.84 0.13 -7.64
N GLN A 214 -3.12 0.01 -7.26
CA GLN A 214 -4.19 -0.37 -8.17
C GLN A 214 -4.38 0.65 -9.30
N ARG A 215 -4.25 1.96 -9.02
CA ARG A 215 -4.30 3.01 -10.07
C ARG A 215 -3.13 2.90 -11.04
N MET A 216 -1.90 2.69 -10.56
CA MET A 216 -0.74 2.52 -11.42
C MET A 216 -0.86 1.26 -12.30
N GLU A 217 -1.41 0.18 -11.76
CA GLU A 217 -1.63 -1.05 -12.53
C GLU A 217 -2.73 -0.90 -13.58
N ILE A 218 -3.81 -0.18 -13.28
CA ILE A 218 -4.84 0.18 -14.27
C ILE A 218 -4.23 0.94 -15.44
N ASP A 219 -3.42 1.95 -15.19
CA ASP A 219 -2.76 2.75 -16.24
C ASP A 219 -1.87 1.88 -17.12
N ARG A 220 -1.07 1.00 -16.50
CA ARG A 220 -0.22 0.06 -17.21
C ARG A 220 -1.02 -0.90 -18.08
N MET A 221 -2.06 -1.53 -17.51
CA MET A 221 -2.92 -2.46 -18.24
C MET A 221 -3.68 -1.76 -19.36
N GLY A 222 -4.12 -0.51 -19.15
CA GLY A 222 -4.74 0.31 -20.18
C GLY A 222 -3.81 0.59 -21.37
N ALA A 223 -2.53 0.85 -21.10
CA ALA A 223 -1.52 1.00 -22.16
C ALA A 223 -1.31 -0.31 -22.94
N MET A 224 -1.16 -1.44 -22.22
CA MET A 224 -1.02 -2.76 -22.86
C MET A 224 -2.25 -3.15 -23.69
N LEU A 225 -3.46 -2.86 -23.20
CA LEU A 225 -4.69 -3.14 -23.94
C LEU A 225 -4.75 -2.35 -25.25
N LYS A 226 -4.36 -1.08 -25.25
CA LYS A 226 -4.28 -0.26 -26.48
C LYS A 226 -3.32 -0.88 -27.51
N GLU A 227 -2.19 -1.45 -27.08
CA GLU A 227 -1.24 -2.11 -27.99
C GLU A 227 -1.82 -3.41 -28.58
N ILE A 228 -2.52 -4.20 -27.78
CA ILE A 228 -3.15 -5.45 -28.25
C ILE A 228 -4.27 -5.16 -29.26
N MET A 229 -4.97 -4.04 -29.14
CA MET A 229 -6.09 -3.67 -30.01
C MET A 229 -5.69 -3.05 -31.36
N LYS A 230 -4.38 -2.74 -31.56
CA LYS A 230 -3.84 -2.34 -32.87
C LYS A 230 -3.68 -3.55 -33.79
#